data_7f98d5176358e8b009e91a9889fda415
#
_entry.id   7f98d5176358e8b009e91a9889fda415
#
_cell.length_a   1.000
_cell.length_b   1.000
_cell.length_c   1.000
_cell.angle_alpha   90.00
_cell.angle_beta   90.00
_cell.angle_gamma   90.00
#
_symmetry.space_group_name_H-M   'P 1'
#
loop_
_entity.id
_entity.type
_entity.pdbx_description
1 polymer ?
#
loop_
_entity_poly.entity_id
_entity_poly.type
_entity_poly.pdbx_seq_one_letter_code
_entity_poly.pdbx_strand_id
1 'polypeptide(L)'
;MKKFNFICLSILYSICSFAQQQSIPVPKPHQLKWHEAEMGAVFHYDLHVFDGIRYGQGNNRINPIEDYNIFNPTELNTDQWVQAAKAAGCKFAVLTATHETGFGLWQSDVNPYCLKAVKWKDGKG
;
A
#
# COMPACT_ATOMS: atom_id res chain seq x y z
N MET A 1 46.35 46.20 -1.10
CA MET A 1 45.00 45.87 -1.63
C MET A 1 44.95 44.52 -2.32
N LYS A 2 45.86 44.13 -3.23
CA LYS A 2 45.78 42.83 -3.94
C LYS A 2 45.86 41.57 -3.07
N LYS A 3 46.60 41.55 -1.94
CA LYS A 3 46.72 40.42 -1.05
C LYS A 3 45.43 40.16 -0.20
N PHE A 4 44.67 41.23 0.14
CA PHE A 4 43.44 41.14 0.90
C PHE A 4 42.34 40.48 0.08
N ASN A 5 42.24 40.79 -1.20
CA ASN A 5 41.27 40.18 -2.10
C ASN A 5 41.49 38.68 -2.32
N PHE A 6 42.76 38.23 -2.29
CA PHE A 6 43.10 36.80 -2.46
C PHE A 6 42.66 35.96 -1.25
N ILE A 7 42.82 36.51 -0.03
CA ILE A 7 42.40 35.85 1.22
C ILE A 7 40.88 35.76 1.30
N CYS A 8 40.14 36.80 0.96
CA CYS A 8 38.69 36.75 0.91
C CYS A 8 38.16 35.74 -0.11
N LEU A 9 38.79 35.62 -1.27
CA LEU A 9 38.40 34.67 -2.32
C LEU A 9 38.63 33.22 -1.88
N SER A 10 39.75 32.92 -1.18
CA SER A 10 40.05 31.57 -0.68
C SER A 10 39.10 31.14 0.45
N ILE A 11 38.69 32.08 1.33
CA ILE A 11 37.70 31.80 2.38
C ILE A 11 36.32 31.52 1.79
N LEU A 12 35.88 32.29 0.78
CA LEU A 12 34.62 32.02 0.10
C LEU A 12 34.61 30.64 -0.61
N TYR A 13 35.73 30.25 -1.23
CA TYR A 13 35.85 28.94 -1.88
C TYR A 13 35.76 27.79 -0.86
N SER A 14 36.40 27.93 0.31
CA SER A 14 36.32 26.96 1.40
C SER A 14 34.90 26.80 1.97
N ILE A 15 34.16 27.90 2.12
CA ILE A 15 32.77 27.86 2.62
C ILE A 15 31.84 27.16 1.61
N CYS A 16 32.01 27.40 0.30
CA CYS A 16 31.21 26.70 -0.72
C CYS A 16 31.49 25.19 -0.78
N SER A 17 32.70 24.75 -0.48
CA SER A 17 33.05 23.32 -0.46
C SER A 17 32.38 22.55 0.68
N PHE A 18 32.10 23.20 1.81
CA PHE A 18 31.36 22.58 2.94
C PHE A 18 29.86 22.51 2.73
N ALA A 19 29.29 23.35 1.87
CA ALA A 19 27.86 23.39 1.60
C ALA A 19 27.36 22.24 0.73
N GLN A 20 28.23 21.44 0.14
CA GLN A 20 27.89 20.39 -0.82
C GLN A 20 27.86 18.97 -0.27
N GLN A 21 28.10 18.79 1.02
CA GLN A 21 28.04 17.46 1.65
C GLN A 21 26.63 17.14 2.13
N GLN A 22 25.65 17.14 1.22
CA GLN A 22 24.39 16.47 1.51
C GLN A 22 24.65 14.96 1.54
N SER A 23 24.54 14.38 2.71
CA SER A 23 24.58 12.92 2.84
C SER A 23 23.41 12.33 2.00
N ILE A 24 23.76 11.50 1.06
CA ILE A 24 22.76 10.74 0.29
C ILE A 24 21.91 9.93 1.29
N PRO A 25 20.59 10.09 1.31
CA PRO A 25 19.76 9.30 2.20
C PRO A 25 19.99 7.81 1.97
N VAL A 26 20.37 7.10 3.01
CA VAL A 26 20.52 5.65 2.96
C VAL A 26 19.31 4.97 3.59
N PRO A 27 18.88 3.81 3.09
CA PRO A 27 17.79 3.06 3.67
C PRO A 27 18.09 2.66 5.11
N LYS A 28 17.08 2.74 5.97
CA LYS A 28 17.16 2.22 7.33
C LYS A 28 17.16 0.67 7.31
N PRO A 29 17.66 -0.01 8.35
CA PRO A 29 17.74 -1.48 8.38
C PRO A 29 16.41 -2.19 8.09
N HIS A 30 15.27 -1.66 8.56
CA HIS A 30 13.97 -2.24 8.28
C HIS A 30 13.54 -2.06 6.82
N GLN A 31 13.96 -0.98 6.16
CA GLN A 31 13.70 -0.76 4.73
C GLN A 31 14.55 -1.69 3.86
N LEU A 32 15.81 -1.93 4.26
CA LEU A 32 16.66 -2.93 3.60
C LEU A 32 16.06 -4.32 3.73
N LYS A 33 15.65 -4.72 4.94
CA LYS A 33 15.01 -6.01 5.19
C LYS A 33 13.74 -6.22 4.35
N TRP A 34 12.94 -5.17 4.18
CA TRP A 34 11.77 -5.22 3.29
C TRP A 34 12.16 -5.38 1.82
N HIS A 35 13.19 -4.65 1.38
CA HIS A 35 13.72 -4.75 0.02
C HIS A 35 14.30 -6.14 -0.27
N GLU A 36 15.04 -6.71 0.67
CA GLU A 36 15.61 -8.08 0.59
C GLU A 36 14.55 -9.18 0.57
N ALA A 37 13.32 -8.88 0.97
CA ALA A 37 12.22 -9.84 0.87
C ALA A 37 11.83 -10.15 -0.59
N GLU A 38 12.15 -9.27 -1.53
CA GLU A 38 12.04 -9.37 -3.00
C GLU A 38 10.63 -9.67 -3.52
N MET A 39 9.99 -10.73 -3.04
CA MET A 39 8.70 -11.19 -3.56
C MET A 39 7.62 -11.20 -2.48
N GLY A 40 6.51 -10.54 -2.77
CA GLY A 40 5.30 -10.51 -1.95
C GLY A 40 4.05 -10.84 -2.75
N ALA A 41 3.01 -11.28 -2.07
CA ALA A 41 1.68 -11.44 -2.64
C ALA A 41 0.82 -10.22 -2.30
N VAL A 42 0.01 -9.77 -3.25
CA VAL A 42 -1.05 -8.78 -2.99
C VAL A 42 -2.39 -9.46 -3.22
N PHE A 43 -3.24 -9.44 -2.19
CA PHE A 43 -4.59 -9.97 -2.26
C PHE A 43 -5.57 -8.82 -2.47
N HIS A 44 -6.22 -8.82 -3.63
CA HIS A 44 -7.34 -7.94 -3.93
C HIS A 44 -8.64 -8.68 -3.71
N TYR A 45 -9.47 -8.18 -2.81
CA TYR A 45 -10.77 -8.75 -2.51
C TYR A 45 -11.77 -7.63 -2.29
N ASP A 46 -12.78 -7.54 -3.14
CA ASP A 46 -13.70 -6.40 -3.20
C ASP A 46 -15.09 -6.88 -3.60
N LEU A 47 -16.10 -6.02 -3.51
CA LEU A 47 -17.48 -6.31 -3.89
C LEU A 47 -17.61 -6.79 -5.32
N HIS A 48 -16.76 -6.35 -6.23
CA HIS A 48 -16.73 -6.81 -7.64
C HIS A 48 -16.47 -8.31 -7.81
N VAL A 49 -15.98 -9.00 -6.79
CA VAL A 49 -15.88 -10.47 -6.81
C VAL A 49 -17.25 -11.13 -6.81
N PHE A 50 -18.29 -10.44 -6.36
CA PHE A 50 -19.63 -10.96 -6.14
C PHE A 50 -20.69 -10.41 -7.12
N ASP A 51 -20.37 -9.40 -7.92
CA ASP A 51 -21.34 -8.74 -8.80
C ASP A 51 -21.67 -9.53 -10.08
N GLY A 52 -20.90 -10.56 -10.38
CA GLY A 52 -21.06 -11.36 -11.59
C GLY A 52 -20.70 -10.64 -12.89
N ILE A 53 -20.17 -9.43 -12.81
CA ILE A 53 -19.81 -8.61 -13.97
C ILE A 53 -18.34 -8.86 -14.30
N ARG A 54 -18.04 -8.97 -15.61
CA ARG A 54 -16.64 -9.07 -16.03
C ARG A 54 -15.86 -7.83 -15.60
N TYR A 55 -14.78 -8.05 -14.88
CA TYR A 55 -13.91 -6.97 -14.44
C TYR A 55 -13.38 -6.15 -15.63
N GLY A 56 -13.52 -4.83 -15.53
CA GLY A 56 -12.97 -3.88 -16.48
C GLY A 56 -12.49 -2.64 -15.73
N GLN A 57 -11.20 -2.47 -15.63
CA GLN A 57 -10.55 -1.46 -14.80
C GLN A 57 -11.08 -0.03 -14.99
N GLY A 58 -11.49 0.33 -16.21
CA GLY A 58 -12.05 1.64 -16.50
C GLY A 58 -13.45 1.85 -15.93
N ASN A 59 -14.28 0.80 -15.91
CA ASN A 59 -15.69 0.87 -15.53
C ASN A 59 -15.89 0.73 -14.01
N ASN A 60 -15.08 -0.09 -13.38
CA ASN A 60 -15.26 -0.43 -11.97
C ASN A 60 -14.82 0.68 -11.00
N ARG A 61 -14.01 1.64 -11.46
CA ARG A 61 -13.56 2.78 -10.66
C ARG A 61 -14.62 3.85 -10.41
N ILE A 62 -15.69 3.86 -11.21
CA ILE A 62 -16.63 4.97 -11.24
C ILE A 62 -17.95 4.59 -10.55
N ASN A 63 -18.25 3.32 -10.45
CA ASN A 63 -19.53 2.84 -9.94
C ASN A 63 -19.34 2.04 -8.65
N PRO A 64 -19.49 2.67 -7.48
CA PRO A 64 -19.60 1.94 -6.24
C PRO A 64 -20.82 1.01 -6.31
N ILE A 65 -20.71 -0.18 -5.75
CA ILE A 65 -21.81 -1.13 -5.66
C ILE A 65 -22.73 -0.69 -4.53
N GLU A 66 -23.97 -0.32 -4.87
CA GLU A 66 -24.94 0.18 -3.88
C GLU A 66 -25.37 -0.90 -2.90
N ASP A 67 -25.64 -2.12 -3.38
CA ASP A 67 -25.97 -3.25 -2.52
C ASP A 67 -24.71 -3.99 -2.04
N TYR A 68 -24.12 -3.51 -0.95
CA TYR A 68 -22.96 -4.16 -0.35
C TYR A 68 -23.29 -5.52 0.30
N ASN A 69 -24.56 -5.92 0.43
CA ASN A 69 -24.96 -7.25 0.92
C ASN A 69 -24.73 -8.35 -0.10
N ILE A 70 -24.31 -8.03 -1.34
CA ILE A 70 -23.75 -9.03 -2.27
C ILE A 70 -22.48 -9.65 -1.71
N PHE A 71 -21.78 -8.99 -0.77
CA PHE A 71 -20.62 -9.56 -0.07
C PHE A 71 -21.05 -10.77 0.75
N ASN A 72 -20.91 -11.94 0.16
CA ASN A 72 -21.33 -13.20 0.78
C ASN A 72 -20.36 -14.34 0.44
N PRO A 73 -19.12 -14.30 0.94
CA PRO A 73 -18.14 -15.36 0.68
C PRO A 73 -18.52 -16.64 1.43
N THR A 74 -18.97 -17.65 0.68
CA THR A 74 -19.40 -18.95 1.24
C THR A 74 -18.25 -19.91 1.47
N GLU A 75 -17.19 -19.81 0.68
CA GLU A 75 -16.04 -20.71 0.69
C GLU A 75 -14.71 -19.99 0.93
N LEU A 76 -14.75 -18.90 1.70
CA LEU A 76 -13.56 -18.14 2.01
C LEU A 76 -12.61 -18.94 2.90
N ASN A 77 -11.41 -19.21 2.38
CA ASN A 77 -10.33 -19.86 3.10
C ASN A 77 -9.03 -19.03 2.98
N THR A 78 -8.83 -18.15 3.93
CA THR A 78 -7.66 -17.25 3.96
C THR A 78 -6.36 -18.00 4.25
N ASP A 79 -6.41 -19.14 4.95
CA ASP A 79 -5.24 -19.98 5.17
C ASP A 79 -4.71 -20.55 3.86
N GLN A 80 -5.61 -20.98 2.96
CA GLN A 80 -5.23 -21.45 1.63
C GLN A 80 -4.54 -20.33 0.83
N TRP A 81 -4.99 -19.09 0.91
CA TRP A 81 -4.35 -17.95 0.25
C TRP A 81 -2.90 -17.76 0.73
N VAL A 82 -2.72 -17.73 2.05
CA VAL A 82 -1.40 -17.56 2.67
C VAL A 82 -0.47 -18.71 2.33
N GLN A 83 -0.97 -19.95 2.35
CA GLN A 83 -0.19 -21.13 1.99
C GLN A 83 0.22 -21.10 0.51
N ALA A 84 -0.66 -20.72 -0.39
CA ALA A 84 -0.35 -20.57 -1.80
C ALA A 84 0.73 -19.51 -2.04
N ALA A 85 0.61 -18.35 -1.41
CA ALA A 85 1.62 -17.30 -1.48
C ALA A 85 2.98 -17.79 -0.94
N LYS A 86 2.98 -18.49 0.19
CA LYS A 86 4.19 -19.08 0.76
C LYS A 86 4.81 -20.12 -0.15
N ALA A 87 4.01 -21.00 -0.75
CA ALA A 87 4.48 -22.00 -1.70
C ALA A 87 5.09 -21.37 -2.96
N ALA A 88 4.58 -20.23 -3.39
CA ALA A 88 5.15 -19.42 -4.47
C ALA A 88 6.46 -18.71 -4.08
N GLY A 89 6.90 -18.80 -2.81
CA GLY A 89 8.14 -18.19 -2.32
C GLY A 89 7.97 -16.77 -1.78
N CYS A 90 6.75 -16.25 -1.66
CA CYS A 90 6.52 -14.91 -1.09
C CYS A 90 6.98 -14.82 0.36
N LYS A 91 7.60 -13.71 0.71
CA LYS A 91 8.11 -13.42 2.06
C LYS A 91 7.18 -12.53 2.88
N PHE A 92 6.24 -11.86 2.22
CA PHE A 92 5.20 -11.06 2.84
C PHE A 92 3.93 -11.10 2.01
N ALA A 93 2.83 -10.69 2.60
CA ALA A 93 1.55 -10.53 1.91
C ALA A 93 0.92 -9.19 2.30
N VAL A 94 0.20 -8.59 1.37
CA VAL A 94 -0.55 -7.37 1.55
C VAL A 94 -2.00 -7.64 1.17
N LEU A 95 -2.92 -7.37 2.09
CA LEU A 95 -4.34 -7.34 1.79
C LEU A 95 -4.75 -5.90 1.47
N THR A 96 -5.42 -5.68 0.36
CA THR A 96 -6.04 -4.39 0.08
C THR A 96 -7.27 -4.22 0.97
N ALA A 97 -7.13 -3.45 2.04
CA ALA A 97 -8.21 -3.21 2.99
C ALA A 97 -9.38 -2.41 2.38
N THR A 98 -9.10 -1.61 1.35
CA THR A 98 -10.07 -0.91 0.49
C THR A 98 -9.57 -0.96 -0.95
N HIS A 99 -10.43 -1.32 -1.89
CA HIS A 99 -10.12 -1.37 -3.31
C HIS A 99 -10.97 -0.37 -4.11
N GLU A 100 -11.24 -0.64 -5.38
CA GLU A 100 -11.85 0.30 -6.33
C GLU A 100 -13.28 0.72 -5.98
N THR A 101 -14.06 -0.13 -5.31
CA THR A 101 -15.42 0.24 -4.86
C THR A 101 -15.41 1.21 -3.69
N GLY A 102 -14.30 1.32 -2.97
CA GLY A 102 -14.23 2.05 -1.70
C GLY A 102 -14.77 1.25 -0.50
N PHE A 103 -15.25 0.01 -0.71
CA PHE A 103 -15.74 -0.84 0.36
C PHE A 103 -14.60 -1.25 1.31
N GLY A 104 -14.80 -1.03 2.61
CA GLY A 104 -13.83 -1.37 3.63
C GLY A 104 -13.93 -2.82 4.08
N LEU A 105 -12.87 -3.60 3.93
CA LEU A 105 -12.77 -4.98 4.41
C LEU A 105 -12.46 -5.08 5.91
N TRP A 106 -12.85 -4.08 6.68
CA TRP A 106 -12.73 -4.06 8.13
C TRP A 106 -13.98 -3.43 8.75
N GLN A 107 -14.17 -3.63 10.04
CA GLN A 107 -15.24 -2.99 10.78
C GLN A 107 -14.87 -1.53 11.10
N SER A 108 -15.58 -0.58 10.53
CA SER A 108 -15.34 0.85 10.72
C SER A 108 -16.54 1.53 11.41
N ASP A 109 -16.25 2.42 12.36
CA ASP A 109 -17.26 3.26 12.97
C ASP A 109 -17.45 4.59 12.23
N VAL A 110 -16.51 4.95 11.37
CA VAL A 110 -16.53 6.21 10.61
C VAL A 110 -16.88 6.04 9.14
N ASN A 111 -16.65 4.85 8.57
CA ASN A 111 -17.04 4.52 7.22
C ASN A 111 -18.22 3.54 7.23
N PRO A 112 -19.44 3.96 6.87
CA PRO A 112 -20.61 3.07 6.84
C PRO A 112 -20.54 2.04 5.69
N TYR A 113 -19.72 2.28 4.67
CA TYR A 113 -19.55 1.37 3.52
C TYR A 113 -18.42 0.38 3.81
N CYS A 114 -18.70 -0.59 4.69
CA CYS A 114 -17.70 -1.54 5.18
C CYS A 114 -18.35 -2.85 5.68
N LEU A 115 -17.52 -3.81 6.07
CA LEU A 115 -17.92 -5.12 6.59
C LEU A 115 -18.90 -5.04 7.76
N LYS A 116 -18.85 -4.01 8.59
CA LYS A 116 -19.78 -3.84 9.71
C LYS A 116 -21.24 -3.74 9.26
N ALA A 117 -21.48 -3.24 8.06
CA ALA A 117 -22.83 -3.01 7.54
C ALA A 117 -23.42 -4.20 6.77
N VAL A 118 -22.62 -5.24 6.45
CA VAL A 118 -23.10 -6.40 5.67
C VAL A 118 -23.76 -7.44 6.58
N LYS A 119 -24.67 -8.20 6.00
CA LYS A 119 -25.35 -9.32 6.71
C LYS A 119 -24.45 -10.52 6.95
N TRP A 120 -23.42 -10.68 6.12
CA TRP A 120 -22.48 -11.80 6.24
C TRP A 120 -21.83 -11.83 7.62
N LYS A 121 -21.99 -12.96 8.33
CA LYS A 121 -21.51 -13.15 9.71
C LYS A 121 -21.94 -12.02 10.67
N ASP A 122 -23.13 -11.45 10.48
CA ASP A 122 -23.65 -10.34 11.30
C ASP A 122 -22.68 -9.14 11.38
N GLY A 123 -21.99 -8.82 10.29
CA GLY A 123 -21.01 -7.75 10.25
C GLY A 123 -19.71 -8.02 11.02
N LYS A 124 -19.45 -9.26 11.42
CA LYS A 124 -18.26 -9.65 12.23
C LYS A 124 -17.20 -10.39 11.43
N GLY A 125 -17.37 -10.42 10.14
CA GLY A 125 -16.45 -11.11 9.22
C GLY A 125 -15.08 -10.51 9.08
#